data_dff3dba2cf55cbb4ee9536378e054e90
#
_entry.id   dff3dba2cf55cbb4ee9536378e054e90
#
_cell.length_a   1.000
_cell.length_b   1.000
_cell.length_c   1.000
_cell.angle_alpha   90.00
_cell.angle_beta   90.00
_cell.angle_gamma   90.00
#
_symmetry.space_group_name_H-M   'P 1'
#
loop_
_entity.id
_entity.type
_entity.pdbx_description
1 polymer ?
#
loop_
_entity_poly.entity_id
_entity_poly.type
_entity_poly.pdbx_seq_one_letter_code
_entity_poly.pdbx_strand_id
1 'polypeptide(L)'
;MMRPEFDLSRRLALTVPEAAVAIGVSERHLRAMLPEVPHCRVGGRVVIPVEPLREWLRARTEAEKASSDQAARKILDELAR
;
A
#
# COMPACT_ATOMS: atom_id res chain seq x y z
N MET A 1 -2.43 -12.37 25.52
CA MET A 1 -1.82 -13.07 24.37
C MET A 1 -2.65 -12.85 23.12
N MET A 2 -2.01 -12.42 22.06
CA MET A 2 -2.70 -12.13 20.81
C MET A 2 -3.12 -13.45 20.13
N ARG A 3 -4.38 -13.51 19.68
CA ARG A 3 -4.86 -14.66 18.96
C ARG A 3 -4.26 -14.72 17.57
N PRO A 4 -3.93 -15.92 17.03
CA PRO A 4 -3.33 -16.03 15.71
C PRO A 4 -4.13 -15.37 14.58
N GLU A 5 -5.46 -15.38 14.68
CA GLU A 5 -6.33 -14.81 13.65
C GLU A 5 -6.25 -13.29 13.57
N PHE A 6 -5.70 -12.64 14.59
CA PHE A 6 -5.51 -11.20 14.59
C PHE A 6 -4.07 -10.77 14.27
N ASP A 7 -3.20 -11.73 14.07
CA ASP A 7 -1.82 -11.45 13.69
C ASP A 7 -1.71 -11.32 12.18
N LEU A 8 -1.80 -10.11 11.70
CA LEU A 8 -1.78 -9.82 10.26
C LEU A 8 -0.49 -10.23 9.58
N SER A 9 0.61 -10.34 10.34
CA SER A 9 1.90 -10.72 9.78
C SER A 9 1.94 -12.19 9.32
N ARG A 10 1.03 -13.02 9.83
CA ARG A 10 0.95 -14.43 9.47
C ARG A 10 -0.08 -14.73 8.39
N ARG A 11 -0.80 -13.74 7.95
CA ARG A 11 -1.81 -13.92 6.93
C ARG A 11 -1.17 -13.91 5.54
N LEU A 12 -1.66 -14.78 4.67
CA LEU A 12 -1.26 -14.79 3.26
C LEU A 12 -1.99 -13.72 2.48
N ALA A 13 -3.20 -13.40 2.91
CA ALA A 13 -4.02 -12.38 2.26
C ALA A 13 -4.91 -11.71 3.30
N LEU A 14 -5.32 -10.49 3.00
CA LEU A 14 -6.15 -9.67 3.89
C LEU A 14 -7.49 -9.38 3.22
N THR A 15 -8.52 -9.19 4.04
CA THR A 15 -9.77 -8.62 3.56
C THR A 15 -9.55 -7.12 3.32
N VAL A 16 -10.50 -6.47 2.64
CA VAL A 16 -10.38 -5.03 2.39
C VAL A 16 -10.30 -4.23 3.71
N PRO A 17 -11.16 -4.48 4.72
CA PRO A 17 -11.01 -3.78 6.00
C PRO A 17 -9.68 -4.03 6.68
N GLU A 18 -9.19 -5.28 6.66
CA GLU A 18 -7.91 -5.61 7.27
C GLU A 18 -6.75 -4.90 6.57
N ALA A 19 -6.79 -4.87 5.24
CA ALA A 19 -5.76 -4.20 4.46
C ALA A 19 -5.76 -2.68 4.72
N ALA A 20 -6.95 -2.11 4.85
CA ALA A 20 -7.07 -0.68 5.17
C ALA A 20 -6.38 -0.36 6.50
N VAL A 21 -6.63 -1.19 7.53
CA VAL A 21 -5.98 -1.03 8.83
C VAL A 21 -4.47 -1.21 8.68
N ALA A 22 -4.03 -2.22 7.94
CA ALA A 22 -2.61 -2.52 7.78
C ALA A 22 -1.87 -1.39 7.06
N ILE A 23 -2.50 -0.76 6.08
CA ILE A 23 -1.92 0.35 5.34
C ILE A 23 -2.06 1.67 6.11
N GLY A 24 -3.08 1.80 6.94
CA GLY A 24 -3.33 3.02 7.69
C GLY A 24 -4.27 3.99 6.99
N VAL A 25 -5.17 3.50 6.16
CA VAL A 25 -6.16 4.32 5.47
C VAL A 25 -7.56 3.84 5.83
N SER A 26 -8.58 4.64 5.49
CA SER A 26 -9.96 4.22 5.69
C SER A 26 -10.33 3.14 4.68
N GLU A 27 -11.30 2.30 5.05
CA GLU A 27 -11.81 1.27 4.15
C GLU A 27 -12.38 1.89 2.87
N ARG A 28 -13.09 3.00 3.01
CA ARG A 28 -13.64 3.71 1.86
C ARG A 28 -12.55 4.17 0.91
N HIS A 29 -11.46 4.70 1.45
CA HIS A 29 -10.33 5.15 0.67
C HIS A 29 -9.68 3.98 -0.07
N LEU A 30 -9.48 2.86 0.63
CA LEU A 30 -8.89 1.68 0.03
C LEU A 30 -9.76 1.11 -1.10
N ARG A 31 -11.09 1.10 -0.91
CA ARG A 31 -12.01 0.63 -1.95
C ARG A 31 -11.90 1.48 -3.21
N ALA A 32 -11.72 2.77 -3.06
CA ALA A 32 -11.52 3.67 -4.19
C ALA A 32 -10.20 3.39 -4.91
N MET A 33 -9.21 2.90 -4.21
CA MET A 33 -7.89 2.59 -4.76
C MET A 33 -7.76 1.16 -5.26
N LEU A 34 -8.77 0.31 -5.08
CA LEU A 34 -8.67 -1.12 -5.40
C LEU A 34 -8.16 -1.41 -6.82
N PRO A 35 -8.57 -0.68 -7.87
CA PRO A 35 -8.05 -0.96 -9.20
C PRO A 35 -6.52 -0.86 -9.30
N GLU A 36 -5.89 -0.09 -8.43
CA GLU A 36 -4.43 0.08 -8.42
C GLU A 36 -3.73 -0.86 -7.46
N VAL A 37 -4.45 -1.38 -6.47
CA VAL A 37 -3.89 -2.23 -5.42
C VAL A 37 -3.94 -3.69 -5.85
N PRO A 38 -2.85 -4.46 -5.68
CA PRO A 38 -2.89 -5.89 -6.01
C PRO A 38 -4.00 -6.59 -5.21
N HIS A 39 -4.90 -7.24 -5.90
CA HIS A 39 -6.00 -7.94 -5.29
C HIS A 39 -6.45 -9.08 -6.19
N CYS A 40 -7.18 -10.03 -5.63
CA CYS A 40 -7.77 -11.11 -6.39
C CYS A 40 -9.07 -11.54 -5.72
N ARG A 41 -9.79 -12.43 -6.37
CA ARG A 41 -11.03 -12.98 -5.82
C ARG A 41 -10.82 -14.44 -5.48
N VAL A 42 -11.21 -14.80 -4.26
CA VAL A 42 -11.19 -16.17 -3.80
C VAL A 42 -12.57 -16.47 -3.23
N GLY A 43 -13.26 -17.44 -3.83
CA GLY A 43 -14.60 -17.81 -3.38
C GLY A 43 -15.59 -16.66 -3.41
N GLY A 44 -15.47 -15.77 -4.41
CA GLY A 44 -16.37 -14.62 -4.55
C GLY A 44 -16.03 -13.42 -3.65
N ARG A 45 -14.98 -13.55 -2.86
CA ARG A 45 -14.53 -12.43 -1.99
C ARG A 45 -13.27 -11.81 -2.54
N VAL A 46 -13.18 -10.49 -2.41
CA VAL A 46 -11.96 -9.76 -2.76
C VAL A 46 -10.98 -9.91 -1.61
N VAL A 47 -9.78 -10.36 -1.91
CA VAL A 47 -8.69 -10.46 -0.94
C VAL A 47 -7.46 -9.77 -1.50
N ILE A 48 -6.63 -9.27 -0.60
CA ILE A 48 -5.42 -8.54 -0.96
C ILE A 48 -4.22 -9.36 -0.47
N PRO A 49 -3.50 -10.03 -1.39
CA PRO A 49 -2.34 -10.84 -1.00
C PRO A 49 -1.28 -9.97 -0.33
N VAL A 50 -0.72 -10.46 0.77
CA VAL A 50 0.21 -9.70 1.60
C VAL A 50 1.51 -9.39 0.87
N GLU A 51 2.12 -10.38 0.23
CA GLU A 51 3.41 -10.18 -0.42
C GLU A 51 3.34 -9.19 -1.60
N PRO A 52 2.39 -9.34 -2.53
CA PRO A 52 2.22 -8.33 -3.58
C PRO A 52 1.91 -6.94 -3.03
N LEU A 53 1.15 -6.87 -1.91
CA LEU A 53 0.84 -5.59 -1.28
C LEU A 53 2.12 -4.92 -0.76
N ARG A 54 3.01 -5.67 -0.13
CA ARG A 54 4.29 -5.16 0.35
C ARG A 54 5.14 -4.63 -0.80
N GLU A 55 5.20 -5.36 -1.89
CA GLU A 55 5.92 -4.96 -3.09
C GLU A 55 5.34 -3.67 -3.68
N TRP A 56 4.03 -3.60 -3.75
CA TRP A 56 3.34 -2.43 -4.28
C TRP A 56 3.63 -1.19 -3.44
N LEU A 57 3.57 -1.33 -2.11
CA LEU A 57 3.87 -0.22 -1.21
C LEU A 57 5.33 0.23 -1.33
N ARG A 58 6.24 -0.72 -1.45
CA ARG A 58 7.65 -0.41 -1.61
C ARG A 58 7.91 0.35 -2.90
N ALA A 59 7.36 -0.14 -4.01
CA ALA A 59 7.52 0.50 -5.30
C ALA A 59 6.93 1.91 -5.31
N ARG A 60 5.77 2.06 -4.69
CA ARG A 60 5.10 3.36 -4.61
C ARG A 60 5.91 4.34 -3.75
N THR A 61 6.46 3.86 -2.64
CA THR A 61 7.28 4.68 -1.76
C THR A 61 8.53 5.17 -2.50
N GLU A 62 9.19 4.30 -3.23
CA GLU A 62 10.37 4.69 -3.98
C GLU A 62 10.06 5.64 -5.13
N ALA A 63 8.92 5.42 -5.81
CA ALA A 63 8.49 6.30 -6.89
C ALA A 63 8.21 7.71 -6.37
N GLU A 64 7.53 7.82 -5.22
CA GLU A 64 7.25 9.11 -4.61
C GLU A 64 8.51 9.79 -4.09
N LYS A 65 9.42 9.01 -3.53
CA LYS A 65 10.70 9.52 -3.06
C LYS A 65 11.53 10.07 -4.21
N ALA A 66 11.62 9.34 -5.32
CA ALA A 66 12.34 9.79 -6.50
C ALA A 66 11.72 11.07 -7.06
N SER A 67 10.40 11.15 -7.10
CA SER A 67 9.70 12.34 -7.57
C SER A 67 9.98 13.54 -6.66
N SER A 68 9.97 13.32 -5.34
CA SER A 68 10.30 14.38 -4.38
C SER A 68 11.73 14.84 -4.51
N ASP A 69 12.67 13.92 -4.70
CA ASP A 69 14.07 14.25 -4.89
C ASP A 69 14.28 15.07 -6.16
N GLN A 70 13.60 14.72 -7.25
CA GLN A 70 13.67 15.45 -8.49
C GLN A 70 13.11 16.86 -8.33
N ALA A 71 11.99 17.00 -7.63
CA ALA A 71 11.39 18.30 -7.36
C ALA A 71 12.33 19.18 -6.54
N ALA A 72 12.95 18.59 -5.50
CA ALA A 72 13.90 19.30 -4.67
C ALA A 72 15.13 19.75 -5.46
N ARG A 73 15.66 18.87 -6.30
CA ARG A 73 16.81 19.20 -7.15
C ARG A 73 16.50 20.33 -8.11
N LYS A 74 15.30 20.32 -8.69
CA LYS A 74 14.89 21.36 -9.60
C LYS A 74 14.82 22.72 -8.91
N ILE A 75 14.27 22.74 -7.69
CA ILE A 75 14.18 23.96 -6.90
C ILE A 75 15.58 24.48 -6.57
N LEU A 76 16.47 23.59 -6.12
CA LEU A 76 17.84 23.95 -5.78
C LEU A 76 18.59 24.48 -7.00
N ASP A 77 18.38 23.87 -8.15
CA ASP A 77 19.01 24.27 -9.38
C ASP A 77 18.57 25.68 -9.80
N GLU A 78 17.29 25.97 -9.65
CA GLU A 78 16.75 27.29 -9.93
C GLU A 78 17.30 28.35 -8.97
N LEU A 79 17.47 28.00 -7.71
CA LEU A 79 18.03 28.92 -6.71
C LEU A 79 19.52 29.17 -6.90
N ALA A 80 20.22 28.22 -7.54
CA ALA A 80 21.65 28.35 -7.76
C ALA A 80 22.02 29.19 -8.96
N ARG A 81 21.08 29.61 -9.77
CA ARG A 81 21.32 30.45 -10.95
C ARG A 81 21.52 31.89 -10.59
#